data_2477d0ca34eff1079d25a789685ae83e
#
_entry.id   2477d0ca34eff1079d25a789685ae83e
#
_cell.length_a   1.000
_cell.length_b   1.000
_cell.length_c   1.000
_cell.angle_alpha   90.00
_cell.angle_beta   90.00
_cell.angle_gamma   90.00
#
_symmetry.space_group_name_H-M   'P 1'
#
loop_
_entity.id
_entity.type
_entity.pdbx_description
1 polymer ?
#
loop_
_entity_poly.entity_id
_entity_poly.type
_entity_poly.pdbx_seq_one_letter_code
_entity_poly.pdbx_strand_id
1 'polypeptide(L)'
;RERSGLEKLVMKYCDKKGLPYEERENLIADYSFGRVGIEAKTIQDYMGSLYNKHLVGQLQNLDDNYDQMILVVHGTIDSYILKAKKGGRKLNFVSTWNAFIGSLARFHNDFDISIVTFPDTSSAARFIAKRYEKHGSLGSSTTYRYLRKTASEDKRMDALRMLGCSESIAKKLLGAFGSIAEITSASPAELQSIDGVGKITATRILSCLTSEDPVVEEKVKMTRA
;
A
#
# COMPACT_ATOMS: atom_id res chain seq x y z
N ARG A 1 20.80 -10.85 4.78
CA ARG A 1 20.48 -10.41 3.42
C ARG A 1 21.22 -9.11 3.15
N GLU A 2 21.91 -8.99 2.02
CA GLU A 2 22.59 -7.76 1.69
C GLU A 2 21.56 -6.68 1.34
N ARG A 3 21.64 -5.54 2.02
CA ARG A 3 20.65 -4.46 1.84
C ARG A 3 20.69 -3.94 0.41
N SER A 4 19.53 -3.80 -0.22
CA SER A 4 19.43 -3.20 -1.55
C SER A 4 19.89 -1.74 -1.55
N GLY A 5 20.28 -1.22 -2.70
CA GLY A 5 20.68 0.19 -2.81
C GLY A 5 19.56 1.17 -2.41
N LEU A 6 18.30 0.81 -2.67
CA LEU A 6 17.13 1.61 -2.28
C LEU A 6 16.99 1.68 -0.77
N GLU A 7 17.08 0.56 -0.08
CA GLU A 7 16.96 0.48 1.38
C GLU A 7 17.98 1.34 2.09
N LYS A 8 19.27 1.21 1.71
CA LYS A 8 20.35 2.02 2.28
C LYS A 8 20.07 3.51 2.15
N LEU A 9 19.50 3.93 1.04
CA LEU A 9 19.15 5.33 0.79
C LEU A 9 17.95 5.79 1.61
N VAL A 10 16.88 4.98 1.70
CA VAL A 10 15.72 5.30 2.54
C VAL A 10 16.13 5.49 3.99
N MET A 11 16.89 4.55 4.54
CA MET A 11 17.41 4.64 5.91
C MET A 11 18.26 5.89 6.12
N LYS A 12 19.20 6.17 5.21
CA LYS A 12 20.03 7.38 5.26
C LYS A 12 19.19 8.67 5.30
N TYR A 13 18.08 8.72 4.57
CA TYR A 13 17.17 9.86 4.61
C TYR A 13 16.38 9.92 5.92
N CYS A 14 15.96 8.79 6.46
CA CYS A 14 15.30 8.73 7.77
C CYS A 14 16.23 9.19 8.87
N ASP A 15 17.47 8.67 8.92
CA ASP A 15 18.49 9.05 9.90
C ASP A 15 18.77 10.55 9.86
N LYS A 16 18.97 11.12 8.67
CA LYS A 16 19.20 12.56 8.48
C LYS A 16 18.05 13.42 9.02
N LYS A 17 16.84 12.88 9.06
CA LYS A 17 15.62 13.57 9.49
C LYS A 17 15.19 13.20 10.91
N GLY A 18 15.90 12.32 11.59
CA GLY A 18 15.52 11.80 12.90
C GLY A 18 14.18 11.04 12.87
N LEU A 19 13.83 10.41 11.75
CA LEU A 19 12.61 9.64 11.61
C LEU A 19 12.84 8.22 12.14
N PRO A 20 12.11 7.76 13.16
CA PRO A 20 12.27 6.43 13.70
C PRO A 20 11.77 5.36 12.72
N TYR A 21 12.53 4.29 12.55
CA TYR A 21 12.12 3.11 11.76
C TYR A 21 12.56 1.83 12.46
N GLU A 22 11.94 0.73 12.09
CA GLU A 22 12.32 -0.60 12.55
C GLU A 22 12.35 -1.57 11.35
N GLU A 23 13.16 -2.61 11.46
CA GLU A 23 13.24 -3.69 10.49
C GLU A 23 12.41 -4.87 11.02
N ARG A 24 11.55 -5.42 10.19
CA ARG A 24 10.80 -6.64 10.48
C ARG A 24 10.90 -7.60 9.29
N GLU A 25 11.06 -8.88 9.59
CA GLU A 25 11.00 -9.92 8.57
C GLU A 25 9.55 -10.26 8.22
N ASN A 26 9.35 -10.77 7.01
CA ASN A 26 8.06 -11.29 6.52
C ASN A 26 6.93 -10.25 6.46
N LEU A 27 7.24 -9.01 6.13
CA LEU A 27 6.21 -8.03 5.80
C LEU A 27 5.62 -8.28 4.41
N ILE A 28 4.35 -7.91 4.26
CA ILE A 28 3.62 -7.98 2.99
C ILE A 28 4.10 -6.90 2.02
N ALA A 29 4.49 -5.74 2.56
CA ALA A 29 5.01 -4.61 1.81
C ALA A 29 6.50 -4.40 2.08
N ASP A 30 7.26 -3.86 1.12
CA ASP A 30 8.67 -3.50 1.32
C ASP A 30 8.84 -2.42 2.39
N TYR A 31 7.89 -1.48 2.47
CA TYR A 31 7.82 -0.46 3.52
C TYR A 31 6.37 -0.28 3.95
N SER A 32 6.16 -0.10 5.26
CA SER A 32 4.84 0.22 5.78
C SER A 32 4.90 1.23 6.92
N PHE A 33 3.88 2.06 7.03
CA PHE A 33 3.68 2.98 8.15
C PHE A 33 2.19 3.30 8.27
N GLY A 34 1.64 3.08 9.44
CA GLY A 34 0.20 3.15 9.66
C GLY A 34 -0.52 2.16 8.73
N ARG A 35 -1.39 2.72 7.88
CA ARG A 35 -2.18 1.96 6.92
C ARG A 35 -1.66 2.07 5.48
N VAL A 36 -0.46 2.58 5.33
CA VAL A 36 0.20 2.72 4.03
C VAL A 36 1.14 1.56 3.81
N GLY A 37 0.93 0.82 2.73
CA GLY A 37 1.87 -0.19 2.22
C GLY A 37 2.54 0.31 0.95
N ILE A 38 3.85 0.15 0.86
CA ILE A 38 4.64 0.51 -0.33
C ILE A 38 5.37 -0.72 -0.83
N GLU A 39 5.12 -1.06 -2.07
CA GLU A 39 5.92 -2.01 -2.87
C GLU A 39 6.86 -1.20 -3.76
N ALA A 40 8.14 -1.51 -3.75
CA ALA A 40 9.15 -0.78 -4.50
C ALA A 40 9.92 -1.71 -5.44
N LYS A 41 9.89 -1.43 -6.72
CA LYS A 41 10.53 -2.26 -7.74
C LYS A 41 11.44 -1.46 -8.65
N THR A 42 12.55 -2.07 -9.01
CA THR A 42 13.29 -1.58 -10.19
C THR A 42 12.44 -1.81 -11.43
N ILE A 43 12.65 -1.02 -12.48
CA ILE A 43 11.98 -1.25 -13.77
C ILE A 43 12.23 -2.67 -14.30
N GLN A 44 13.40 -3.25 -14.01
CA GLN A 44 13.77 -4.62 -14.40
C GLN A 44 12.89 -5.65 -13.67
N ASP A 45 12.75 -5.52 -12.35
CA ASP A 45 11.96 -6.43 -11.52
C ASP A 45 10.46 -6.26 -11.80
N TYR A 46 10.03 -5.01 -12.04
CA TYR A 46 8.66 -4.71 -12.45
C TYR A 46 8.29 -5.44 -13.74
N MET A 47 9.08 -5.25 -14.80
CA MET A 47 8.82 -5.89 -16.10
C MET A 47 8.94 -7.41 -16.01
N GLY A 48 9.88 -7.93 -15.22
CA GLY A 48 10.00 -9.36 -14.95
C GLY A 48 8.77 -9.93 -14.25
N SER A 49 8.31 -9.26 -13.19
CA SER A 49 7.13 -9.66 -12.40
C SER A 49 5.83 -9.53 -13.19
N LEU A 50 5.75 -8.57 -14.11
CA LEU A 50 4.61 -8.40 -15.01
C LEU A 50 4.45 -9.61 -15.95
N TYR A 51 5.54 -10.06 -16.56
CA TYR A 51 5.51 -11.22 -17.47
C TYR A 51 5.25 -12.54 -16.73
N ASN A 52 5.74 -12.67 -15.51
CA ASN A 52 5.58 -13.88 -14.69
C ASN A 52 4.27 -13.88 -13.87
N LYS A 53 3.42 -12.86 -14.00
CA LYS A 53 2.16 -12.67 -13.26
C LYS A 53 2.31 -12.58 -11.73
N HIS A 54 3.52 -12.55 -11.18
CA HIS A 54 3.74 -12.43 -9.74
C HIS A 54 3.31 -11.08 -9.17
N LEU A 55 3.37 -10.01 -9.98
CA LEU A 55 3.02 -8.67 -9.55
C LEU A 55 1.56 -8.56 -9.12
N VAL A 56 0.65 -9.22 -9.83
CA VAL A 56 -0.79 -9.22 -9.48
C VAL A 56 -1.03 -9.77 -8.08
N GLY A 57 -0.39 -10.91 -7.74
CA GLY A 57 -0.51 -11.51 -6.41
C GLY A 57 0.06 -10.61 -5.30
N GLN A 58 1.19 -9.92 -5.57
CA GLN A 58 1.75 -8.96 -4.61
C GLN A 58 0.82 -7.77 -4.39
N LEU A 59 0.24 -7.22 -5.47
CA LEU A 59 -0.71 -6.10 -5.37
C LEU A 59 -1.99 -6.52 -4.64
N GLN A 60 -2.47 -7.75 -4.84
CA GLN A 60 -3.61 -8.28 -4.13
C GLN A 60 -3.34 -8.42 -2.64
N ASN A 61 -2.17 -8.93 -2.25
CA ASN A 61 -1.76 -8.98 -0.85
C ASN A 61 -1.67 -7.59 -0.20
N LEU A 62 -1.23 -6.58 -0.97
CA LEU A 62 -1.23 -5.20 -0.49
C LEU A 62 -2.66 -4.69 -0.27
N ASP A 63 -3.57 -4.95 -1.23
CA ASP A 63 -4.98 -4.52 -1.18
C ASP A 63 -5.71 -5.12 0.02
N ASP A 64 -5.43 -6.37 0.34
CA ASP A 64 -6.04 -7.06 1.47
C ASP A 64 -5.55 -6.53 2.84
N ASN A 65 -4.37 -5.89 2.90
CA ASN A 65 -3.72 -5.56 4.17
C ASN A 65 -3.51 -4.05 4.42
N TYR A 66 -3.60 -3.20 3.40
CA TYR A 66 -3.35 -1.77 3.53
C TYR A 66 -4.48 -0.93 2.92
N ASP A 67 -4.82 0.18 3.56
CA ASP A 67 -5.84 1.10 3.04
C ASP A 67 -5.31 2.03 1.96
N GLN A 68 -4.01 2.25 1.95
CA GLN A 68 -3.32 3.05 0.94
C GLN A 68 -2.16 2.23 0.39
N MET A 69 -2.26 1.92 -0.87
CA MET A 69 -1.21 1.19 -1.57
C MET A 69 -0.43 2.13 -2.46
N ILE A 70 0.88 1.99 -2.44
CA ILE A 70 1.77 2.74 -3.33
C ILE A 70 2.72 1.75 -4.00
N LEU A 71 2.70 1.72 -5.31
CA LEU A 71 3.70 1.01 -6.11
C LEU A 71 4.73 2.03 -6.61
N VAL A 72 5.95 1.90 -6.13
CA VAL A 72 7.08 2.73 -6.53
C VAL A 72 7.91 1.98 -7.56
N VAL A 73 7.96 2.47 -8.79
CA VAL A 73 8.80 1.90 -9.84
C VAL A 73 9.95 2.85 -10.13
N HIS A 74 11.19 2.37 -10.10
CA HIS A 74 12.35 3.21 -10.37
C HIS A 74 13.29 2.63 -11.43
N GLY A 75 13.92 3.52 -12.19
CA GLY A 75 14.67 3.22 -13.40
C GLY A 75 13.88 3.60 -14.65
N THR A 76 14.47 3.46 -15.82
CA THR A 76 13.90 3.84 -17.11
C THR A 76 13.73 2.63 -18.03
N ILE A 77 12.76 2.69 -18.93
CA ILE A 77 12.56 1.66 -19.96
C ILE A 77 13.81 1.52 -20.83
N ASP A 78 14.49 2.63 -21.13
CA ASP A 78 15.77 2.58 -21.88
C ASP A 78 16.82 1.75 -21.14
N SER A 79 16.97 1.92 -19.82
CA SER A 79 17.90 1.14 -19.00
C SER A 79 17.54 -0.36 -19.00
N TYR A 80 16.25 -0.67 -18.97
CA TYR A 80 15.76 -2.05 -19.07
C TYR A 80 16.11 -2.69 -20.43
N ILE A 81 15.84 -1.97 -21.53
CA ILE A 81 16.14 -2.43 -22.90
C ILE A 81 17.64 -2.61 -23.09
N LEU A 82 18.46 -1.65 -22.63
CA LEU A 82 19.91 -1.73 -22.73
C LEU A 82 20.46 -2.93 -21.95
N LYS A 83 19.94 -3.19 -20.75
CA LYS A 83 20.33 -4.37 -19.95
C LYS A 83 19.93 -5.68 -20.64
N ALA A 84 18.73 -5.73 -21.19
CA ALA A 84 18.25 -6.89 -21.95
C ALA A 84 19.14 -7.17 -23.18
N LYS A 85 19.52 -6.11 -23.92
CA LYS A 85 20.42 -6.20 -25.08
C LYS A 85 21.80 -6.72 -24.69
N LYS A 86 22.37 -6.27 -23.57
CA LYS A 86 23.64 -6.80 -23.04
C LYS A 86 23.55 -8.28 -22.69
N GLY A 87 22.39 -8.75 -22.25
CA GLY A 87 22.09 -10.17 -21.98
C GLY A 87 21.64 -10.96 -23.22
N GLY A 88 21.86 -10.44 -24.45
CA GLY A 88 21.53 -11.13 -25.71
C GLY A 88 20.04 -11.08 -26.11
N ARG A 89 19.18 -10.42 -25.35
CA ARG A 89 17.74 -10.29 -25.66
C ARG A 89 17.48 -9.05 -26.50
N LYS A 90 16.74 -9.24 -27.60
CA LYS A 90 16.27 -8.12 -28.43
C LYS A 90 14.87 -7.72 -27.98
N LEU A 91 14.72 -6.54 -27.38
CA LEU A 91 13.43 -5.96 -27.05
C LEU A 91 13.12 -4.78 -27.98
N ASN A 92 11.87 -4.73 -28.44
CA ASN A 92 11.39 -3.59 -29.19
C ASN A 92 10.94 -2.50 -28.20
N PHE A 93 11.42 -1.27 -28.40
CA PHE A 93 11.11 -0.14 -27.52
C PHE A 93 9.60 0.14 -27.44
N VAL A 94 8.93 0.24 -28.58
CA VAL A 94 7.51 0.61 -28.63
C VAL A 94 6.65 -0.44 -27.96
N SER A 95 6.88 -1.73 -28.23
CA SER A 95 6.10 -2.81 -27.59
C SER A 95 6.38 -2.91 -26.10
N THR A 96 7.63 -2.70 -25.68
CA THR A 96 8.00 -2.69 -24.26
C THR A 96 7.36 -1.52 -23.52
N TRP A 97 7.38 -0.35 -24.13
CA TRP A 97 6.74 0.86 -23.60
C TRP A 97 5.22 0.71 -23.49
N ASN A 98 4.58 0.18 -24.54
CA ASN A 98 3.14 -0.06 -24.52
C ASN A 98 2.74 -1.10 -23.45
N ALA A 99 3.53 -2.16 -23.27
CA ALA A 99 3.31 -3.13 -22.20
C ALA A 99 3.41 -2.47 -20.82
N PHE A 100 4.40 -1.61 -20.62
CA PHE A 100 4.57 -0.87 -19.37
C PHE A 100 3.38 0.07 -19.10
N ILE A 101 3.03 0.95 -20.04
CA ILE A 101 1.90 1.89 -19.89
C ILE A 101 0.58 1.13 -19.70
N GLY A 102 0.35 0.10 -20.51
CA GLY A 102 -0.87 -0.70 -20.41
C GLY A 102 -1.01 -1.39 -19.05
N SER A 103 0.11 -1.85 -18.48
CA SER A 103 0.09 -2.45 -17.14
C SER A 103 -0.18 -1.42 -16.03
N LEU A 104 0.37 -0.21 -16.14
CA LEU A 104 0.07 0.89 -15.21
C LEU A 104 -1.41 1.25 -15.23
N ALA A 105 -1.99 1.41 -16.43
CA ALA A 105 -3.40 1.72 -16.61
C ALA A 105 -4.29 0.60 -16.03
N ARG A 106 -3.94 -0.67 -16.29
CA ARG A 106 -4.66 -1.81 -15.75
C ARG A 106 -4.61 -1.84 -14.24
N PHE A 107 -3.44 -1.76 -13.62
CA PHE A 107 -3.33 -1.83 -12.16
C PHE A 107 -3.99 -0.66 -11.46
N HIS A 108 -4.00 0.52 -12.08
CA HIS A 108 -4.76 1.65 -11.55
C HIS A 108 -6.27 1.42 -11.59
N ASN A 109 -6.77 0.65 -12.57
CA ASN A 109 -8.20 0.31 -12.66
C ASN A 109 -8.58 -0.88 -11.76
N ASP A 110 -7.71 -1.91 -11.71
CA ASP A 110 -8.01 -3.16 -11.00
C ASP A 110 -7.81 -3.01 -9.48
N PHE A 111 -6.88 -2.13 -9.05
CA PHE A 111 -6.53 -1.89 -7.65
C PHE A 111 -6.63 -0.40 -7.33
N ASP A 112 -7.00 -0.08 -6.10
CA ASP A 112 -6.95 1.30 -5.60
C ASP A 112 -5.51 1.72 -5.22
N ILE A 113 -4.59 1.59 -6.19
CA ILE A 113 -3.17 1.80 -5.98
C ILE A 113 -2.67 3.11 -6.59
N SER A 114 -1.87 3.85 -5.82
CA SER A 114 -1.10 4.97 -6.35
C SER A 114 0.19 4.46 -6.97
N ILE A 115 0.36 4.63 -8.29
CA ILE A 115 1.58 4.22 -8.97
C ILE A 115 2.43 5.46 -9.24
N VAL A 116 3.67 5.44 -8.75
CA VAL A 116 4.63 6.51 -8.95
C VAL A 116 5.91 5.98 -9.57
N THR A 117 6.42 6.70 -10.57
CA THR A 117 7.63 6.29 -11.28
C THR A 117 8.74 7.33 -11.07
N PHE A 118 9.98 6.84 -10.90
CA PHE A 118 11.17 7.67 -10.73
C PHE A 118 12.28 7.21 -11.66
N PRO A 119 13.07 8.15 -12.23
CA PRO A 119 14.13 7.79 -13.13
C PRO A 119 15.29 7.03 -12.46
N ASP A 120 15.43 7.20 -11.14
CA ASP A 120 16.56 6.63 -10.38
C ASP A 120 16.17 6.23 -8.96
N THR A 121 17.02 5.40 -8.35
CA THR A 121 16.85 4.87 -6.99
C THR A 121 16.86 5.95 -5.91
N SER A 122 17.66 7.01 -6.09
CA SER A 122 17.77 8.09 -5.09
C SER A 122 16.48 8.89 -4.97
N SER A 123 15.85 9.18 -6.11
CA SER A 123 14.56 9.89 -6.18
C SER A 123 13.44 9.05 -5.55
N ALA A 124 13.42 7.74 -5.83
CA ALA A 124 12.49 6.81 -5.20
C ALA A 124 12.66 6.74 -3.67
N ALA A 125 13.90 6.61 -3.21
CA ALA A 125 14.21 6.58 -1.77
C ALA A 125 13.77 7.87 -1.07
N ARG A 126 14.03 9.01 -1.70
CA ARG A 126 13.60 10.32 -1.19
C ARG A 126 12.08 10.44 -1.11
N PHE A 127 11.37 9.92 -2.11
CA PHE A 127 9.92 9.91 -2.09
C PHE A 127 9.38 9.08 -0.92
N ILE A 128 9.89 7.84 -0.72
CA ILE A 128 9.46 6.95 0.35
C ILE A 128 9.68 7.61 1.72
N ALA A 129 10.89 8.12 1.98
CA ALA A 129 11.21 8.80 3.23
C ALA A 129 10.36 10.06 3.44
N LYS A 130 10.12 10.86 2.40
CA LYS A 130 9.25 12.04 2.48
C LYS A 130 7.78 11.68 2.68
N ARG A 131 7.32 10.59 2.08
CA ARG A 131 5.94 10.11 2.29
C ARG A 131 5.73 9.68 3.74
N TYR A 132 6.74 9.03 4.33
CA TYR A 132 6.76 8.71 5.75
C TYR A 132 6.85 9.97 6.64
N GLU A 133 7.78 10.89 6.36
CA GLU A 133 7.91 12.17 7.08
C GLU A 133 6.56 12.91 7.15
N LYS A 134 5.84 12.95 6.02
CA LYS A 134 4.52 13.60 5.94
C LYS A 134 3.43 12.83 6.67
N HIS A 135 3.51 11.52 6.75
CA HIS A 135 2.55 10.72 7.52
C HIS A 135 2.65 11.04 9.01
N GLY A 136 3.86 11.11 9.56
CA GLY A 136 4.09 11.46 10.97
C GLY A 136 3.70 12.91 11.33
N SER A 137 3.66 13.82 10.35
CA SER A 137 3.26 15.21 10.55
C SER A 137 1.76 15.44 10.42
N LEU A 138 1.00 14.44 10.00
CA LEU A 138 -0.46 14.51 9.81
C LEU A 138 -1.26 14.49 11.12
N GLY A 139 -0.60 14.42 12.27
CA GLY A 139 -1.26 14.46 13.59
C GLY A 139 -1.95 15.78 13.96
N SER A 140 -1.95 16.78 13.08
CA SER A 140 -2.61 18.08 13.33
C SER A 140 -3.46 18.60 12.17
N SER A 141 -3.46 17.96 11.02
CA SER A 141 -4.36 18.35 9.94
C SER A 141 -5.41 17.28 9.74
N THR A 142 -6.66 17.67 9.93
CA THR A 142 -7.83 16.98 9.40
C THR A 142 -7.64 16.81 7.90
N THR A 143 -6.84 15.84 7.51
CA THR A 143 -6.85 15.41 6.12
C THR A 143 -8.18 14.70 5.96
N TYR A 144 -9.20 15.49 5.59
CA TYR A 144 -10.38 14.89 5.01
C TYR A 144 -9.84 14.01 3.88
N ARG A 145 -9.84 12.68 4.08
CA ARG A 145 -9.84 11.79 2.95
C ARG A 145 -11.00 12.30 2.12
N TYR A 146 -10.69 12.88 0.97
CA TYR A 146 -11.71 13.04 -0.04
C TYR A 146 -12.28 11.64 -0.22
N LEU A 147 -13.48 11.42 0.33
CA LEU A 147 -14.30 10.31 -0.10
C LEU A 147 -14.28 10.44 -1.60
N ARG A 148 -13.62 9.50 -2.27
CA ARG A 148 -13.55 9.54 -3.73
C ARG A 148 -14.95 9.75 -4.24
N LYS A 149 -15.07 10.44 -5.38
CA LYS A 149 -16.37 10.72 -6.05
C LYS A 149 -17.18 9.45 -6.38
N THR A 150 -16.63 8.27 -6.24
CA THR A 150 -17.31 6.99 -6.19
C THR A 150 -17.75 6.67 -4.77
N ALA A 151 -18.68 7.49 -4.25
CA ALA A 151 -19.45 7.04 -3.11
C ALA A 151 -20.14 5.73 -3.51
N SER A 152 -20.02 4.71 -2.68
CA SER A 152 -20.76 3.48 -2.89
C SER A 152 -22.26 3.78 -2.93
N GLU A 153 -23.04 3.06 -3.75
CA GLU A 153 -24.50 3.13 -3.68
C GLU A 153 -24.99 2.74 -2.30
N ASP A 154 -24.27 1.84 -1.62
CA ASP A 154 -24.52 1.46 -0.23
C ASP A 154 -23.71 2.30 0.74
N LYS A 155 -24.39 3.21 1.46
CA LYS A 155 -23.78 4.10 2.45
C LYS A 155 -23.16 3.39 3.65
N ARG A 156 -23.55 2.14 3.93
CA ARG A 156 -22.90 1.31 4.96
C ARG A 156 -21.47 0.96 4.57
N MET A 157 -21.22 0.75 3.27
CA MET A 157 -19.87 0.57 2.72
C MET A 157 -19.01 1.80 2.99
N ASP A 158 -19.54 2.99 2.72
CA ASP A 158 -18.81 4.24 2.95
C ASP A 158 -18.51 4.42 4.46
N ALA A 159 -19.45 4.09 5.33
CA ALA A 159 -19.27 4.15 6.78
C ALA A 159 -18.14 3.22 7.25
N LEU A 160 -18.11 1.96 6.81
CA LEU A 160 -17.03 1.02 7.15
C LEU A 160 -15.67 1.45 6.59
N ARG A 161 -15.66 2.04 5.40
CA ARG A 161 -14.43 2.60 4.82
C ARG A 161 -13.91 3.80 5.61
N MET A 162 -14.79 4.63 6.18
CA MET A 162 -14.39 5.71 7.09
C MET A 162 -13.77 5.16 8.39
N LEU A 163 -14.23 4.01 8.87
CA LEU A 163 -13.63 3.29 9.99
C LEU A 163 -12.33 2.58 9.58
N GLY A 164 -11.96 2.70 8.31
CA GLY A 164 -10.72 2.24 7.72
C GLY A 164 -10.72 0.79 7.28
N CYS A 165 -11.85 0.28 6.88
CA CYS A 165 -11.92 -0.97 6.14
C CYS A 165 -11.59 -0.73 4.66
N SER A 166 -10.91 -1.67 4.03
CA SER A 166 -10.86 -1.72 2.56
C SER A 166 -12.27 -2.03 2.02
N GLU A 167 -12.50 -1.77 0.74
CA GLU A 167 -13.79 -2.09 0.11
C GLU A 167 -14.10 -3.60 0.19
N SER A 168 -13.08 -4.44 0.00
CA SER A 168 -13.20 -5.91 0.12
C SER A 168 -13.63 -6.32 1.53
N ILE A 169 -12.96 -5.79 2.56
CA ILE A 169 -13.31 -6.08 3.97
C ILE A 169 -14.71 -5.57 4.29
N ALA A 170 -15.07 -4.37 3.87
CA ALA A 170 -16.41 -3.82 4.10
C ALA A 170 -17.52 -4.69 3.47
N LYS A 171 -17.29 -5.19 2.24
CA LYS A 171 -18.21 -6.15 1.59
C LYS A 171 -18.34 -7.46 2.37
N LYS A 172 -17.23 -8.04 2.82
CA LYS A 172 -17.22 -9.28 3.61
C LYS A 172 -17.95 -9.09 4.94
N LEU A 173 -17.69 -7.99 5.66
CA LEU A 173 -18.35 -7.66 6.91
C LEU A 173 -19.87 -7.51 6.73
N LEU A 174 -20.31 -6.71 5.76
CA LEU A 174 -21.75 -6.55 5.50
C LEU A 174 -22.41 -7.84 5.00
N GLY A 175 -21.68 -8.66 4.25
CA GLY A 175 -22.17 -9.97 3.81
C GLY A 175 -22.36 -10.94 4.97
N ALA A 176 -21.46 -10.92 5.97
CA ALA A 176 -21.52 -11.83 7.11
C ALA A 176 -22.49 -11.35 8.20
N PHE A 177 -22.51 -10.06 8.50
CA PHE A 177 -23.27 -9.49 9.63
C PHE A 177 -24.57 -8.79 9.19
N GLY A 178 -24.73 -8.47 7.93
CA GLY A 178 -25.95 -7.86 7.38
C GLY A 178 -26.10 -6.35 7.67
N SER A 179 -25.71 -5.86 8.84
CA SER A 179 -25.87 -4.47 9.24
C SER A 179 -24.69 -3.91 10.04
N ILE A 180 -24.57 -2.58 10.08
CA ILE A 180 -23.58 -1.90 10.95
C ILE A 180 -23.87 -2.21 12.42
N ALA A 181 -25.15 -2.27 12.82
CA ALA A 181 -25.54 -2.57 14.20
C ALA A 181 -25.04 -3.96 14.63
N GLU A 182 -25.17 -4.97 13.79
CA GLU A 182 -24.66 -6.31 14.08
C GLU A 182 -23.15 -6.37 14.12
N ILE A 183 -22.46 -5.63 13.23
CA ILE A 183 -21.01 -5.48 13.30
C ILE A 183 -20.56 -4.83 14.62
N THR A 184 -21.31 -3.83 15.12
CA THR A 184 -21.03 -3.17 16.40
C THR A 184 -21.24 -4.10 17.59
N SER A 185 -22.21 -5.00 17.51
CA SER A 185 -22.53 -5.98 18.55
C SER A 185 -21.67 -7.23 18.52
N ALA A 186 -20.91 -7.43 17.45
CA ALA A 186 -20.05 -8.61 17.30
C ALA A 186 -18.84 -8.54 18.23
N SER A 187 -18.42 -9.69 18.73
CA SER A 187 -17.18 -9.81 19.49
C SER A 187 -15.94 -9.63 18.59
N PRO A 188 -14.78 -9.26 19.18
CA PRO A 188 -13.53 -9.21 18.43
C PRO A 188 -13.18 -10.52 17.72
N ALA A 189 -13.53 -11.67 18.31
CA ALA A 189 -13.27 -12.98 17.74
C ALA A 189 -14.14 -13.25 16.50
N GLU A 190 -15.42 -12.87 16.54
CA GLU A 190 -16.32 -12.98 15.39
C GLU A 190 -15.87 -12.09 14.22
N LEU A 191 -15.45 -10.87 14.50
CA LEU A 191 -14.90 -10.00 13.44
C LEU A 191 -13.62 -10.58 12.83
N GLN A 192 -12.75 -11.18 13.65
CA GLN A 192 -11.52 -11.82 13.19
C GLN A 192 -11.75 -13.12 12.41
N SER A 193 -12.93 -13.74 12.50
CA SER A 193 -13.28 -14.89 11.67
C SER A 193 -13.46 -14.52 10.18
N ILE A 194 -13.63 -13.23 9.89
CA ILE A 194 -13.74 -12.73 8.52
C ILE A 194 -12.34 -12.64 7.91
N ASP A 195 -12.17 -13.30 6.79
CA ASP A 195 -10.91 -13.29 6.04
C ASP A 195 -10.46 -11.85 5.70
N GLY A 196 -9.21 -11.52 6.05
CA GLY A 196 -8.64 -10.18 5.93
C GLY A 196 -8.88 -9.27 7.15
N VAL A 197 -9.66 -9.68 8.15
CA VAL A 197 -9.86 -8.93 9.40
C VAL A 197 -8.94 -9.45 10.50
N GLY A 198 -7.81 -8.80 10.68
CA GLY A 198 -6.88 -9.09 11.77
C GLY A 198 -7.31 -8.42 13.09
N LYS A 199 -6.59 -8.76 14.18
CA LYS A 199 -6.82 -8.22 15.54
C LYS A 199 -6.86 -6.68 15.55
N ILE A 200 -5.93 -6.03 14.86
CA ILE A 200 -5.83 -4.56 14.81
C ILE A 200 -7.07 -3.97 14.14
N THR A 201 -7.52 -4.54 13.02
CA THR A 201 -8.70 -4.08 12.28
C THR A 201 -9.98 -4.27 13.11
N ALA A 202 -10.15 -5.44 13.74
CA ALA A 202 -11.30 -5.72 14.59
C ALA A 202 -11.38 -4.76 15.79
N THR A 203 -10.26 -4.60 16.53
CA THR A 203 -10.18 -3.66 17.66
C THR A 203 -10.52 -2.25 17.23
N ARG A 204 -9.97 -1.78 16.09
CA ARG A 204 -10.22 -0.43 15.59
C ARG A 204 -11.68 -0.20 15.22
N ILE A 205 -12.31 -1.14 14.50
CA ILE A 205 -13.72 -1.03 14.13
C ILE A 205 -14.56 -0.87 15.40
N LEU A 206 -14.38 -1.75 16.39
CA LEU A 206 -15.13 -1.70 17.63
C LEU A 206 -14.82 -0.44 18.41
N SER A 207 -13.56 -0.06 18.61
CA SER A 207 -13.20 1.15 19.34
C SER A 207 -13.82 2.41 18.72
N CYS A 208 -13.79 2.54 17.38
CA CYS A 208 -14.40 3.68 16.70
C CYS A 208 -15.93 3.74 16.84
N LEU A 209 -16.58 2.59 17.07
CA LEU A 209 -18.04 2.51 17.14
C LEU A 209 -18.58 2.52 18.59
N THR A 210 -17.76 2.15 19.59
CA THR A 210 -18.20 1.92 20.95
C THR A 210 -17.47 2.75 22.02
N SER A 211 -16.34 3.39 21.68
CA SER A 211 -15.59 4.20 22.65
C SER A 211 -16.28 5.55 22.89
N GLU A 212 -16.38 5.93 24.15
CA GLU A 212 -16.81 7.29 24.57
C GLU A 212 -15.65 8.28 24.48
N ASP A 213 -14.41 7.79 24.53
CA ASP A 213 -13.19 8.59 24.42
C ASP A 213 -12.72 8.73 22.97
N PRO A 214 -11.98 9.81 22.64
CA PRO A 214 -11.38 9.96 21.32
C PRO A 214 -10.44 8.81 20.98
N VAL A 215 -10.71 8.11 19.89
CA VAL A 215 -9.83 7.05 19.37
C VAL A 215 -8.71 7.70 18.57
N VAL A 216 -7.53 7.78 19.17
CA VAL A 216 -6.33 8.38 18.56
C VAL A 216 -5.39 7.26 18.11
N GLU A 217 -5.01 7.28 16.85
CA GLU A 217 -3.98 6.35 16.37
C GLU A 217 -2.62 6.69 17.00
N GLU A 218 -1.94 5.68 17.57
CA GLU A 218 -0.58 5.86 18.09
C GLU A 218 0.38 6.32 16.99
N LYS A 219 1.44 7.08 17.40
CA LYS A 219 2.51 7.46 16.48
C LYS A 219 3.18 6.23 15.89
N VAL A 220 2.98 6.01 14.63
CA VAL A 220 3.44 4.81 13.92
C VAL A 220 4.87 5.02 13.42
N LYS A 221 5.73 4.05 13.70
CA LYS A 221 7.05 3.95 13.07
C LYS A 221 6.91 3.31 11.69
N MET A 222 7.75 3.73 10.75
CA MET A 222 7.88 3.03 9.48
C MET A 222 8.45 1.63 9.73
N THR A 223 7.78 0.61 9.19
CA THR A 223 8.25 -0.77 9.21
C THR A 223 8.76 -1.16 7.82
N ARG A 224 9.80 -1.97 7.81
CA ARG A 224 10.46 -2.47 6.61
C ARG A 224 10.58 -3.99 6.66
N ALA A 225 10.37 -4.63 5.52
CA ALA A 225 10.59 -6.06 5.31
C ALA A 225 12.08 -6.43 5.17
#